data_a627a8e1131646e789659594b9df0890
#
_entry.id   a627a8e1131646e789659594b9df0890
#
_cell.length_a   1.000
_cell.length_b   1.000
_cell.length_c   1.000
_cell.angle_alpha   90.00
_cell.angle_beta   90.00
_cell.angle_gamma   90.00
#
_symmetry.space_group_name_H-M   'P 1'
#
loop_
_entity.id
_entity.type
_entity.pdbx_description
1 polymer ?
#
loop_
_entity_poly.entity_id
_entity_poly.type
_entity_poly.pdbx_seq_one_letter_code
_entity_poly.pdbx_strand_id
1 'polypeptide(L)'
;MTLEIEFLNHLPVLINDMREKIGRSRYPLLKMVAEQTTGLILYMQLDDKIKYSKEAEYVKSFLLELVNLLKDIGIPQKILVRDEESYSWLLEFCQLLPCSLEISEKLPVIDMTTNNFFSDL
;
A
#
# COMPACT_ATOMS: atom_id res chain seq x y z
N MET A 1 14.46 10.64 -0.14
CA MET A 1 13.54 9.70 -0.79
C MET A 1 12.18 9.80 -0.14
N THR A 2 11.13 9.89 -0.94
CA THR A 2 9.75 9.90 -0.46
C THR A 2 9.03 8.68 -1.01
N LEU A 3 8.42 7.90 -0.14
CA LEU A 3 7.62 6.74 -0.53
C LEU A 3 6.14 7.07 -0.49
N GLU A 4 5.40 6.53 -1.45
CA GLU A 4 3.94 6.52 -1.46
C GLU A 4 3.49 5.11 -1.14
N ILE A 5 2.59 4.95 -0.16
CA ILE A 5 2.06 3.65 0.23
C ILE A 5 0.54 3.69 0.17
N GLU A 6 -0.05 2.71 -0.48
CA GLU A 6 -1.50 2.62 -0.61
C GLU A 6 -2.01 1.21 -0.41
N PHE A 7 -3.15 1.14 0.27
CA PHE A 7 -3.90 -0.10 0.47
C PHE A 7 -5.25 0.08 -0.23
N LEU A 8 -5.43 -0.56 -1.38
CA LEU A 8 -6.65 -0.44 -2.17
C LEU A 8 -7.64 -1.54 -1.83
N ASN A 9 -8.80 -1.12 -1.32
CA ASN A 9 -9.90 -2.03 -1.01
C ASN A 9 -10.63 -2.51 -2.24
N HIS A 10 -10.50 -1.77 -3.35
CA HIS A 10 -11.20 -2.10 -4.59
C HIS A 10 -10.43 -1.64 -5.82
N LEU A 11 -10.54 -2.48 -6.81
CA LEU A 11 -9.99 -2.25 -8.14
C LEU A 11 -11.15 -1.82 -9.03
N PRO A 12 -11.10 -0.65 -9.66
CA PRO A 12 -12.27 -0.04 -10.30
C PRO A 12 -13.04 -0.90 -11.29
N VAL A 13 -12.36 -1.76 -12.04
CA VAL A 13 -13.01 -2.58 -13.06
C VAL A 13 -13.12 -4.05 -12.69
N LEU A 14 -12.16 -4.57 -11.94
CA LEU A 14 -12.11 -5.99 -11.58
C LEU A 14 -12.94 -6.33 -10.35
N ILE A 15 -13.44 -5.34 -9.63
CA ILE A 15 -14.14 -5.52 -8.37
C ILE A 15 -15.28 -6.50 -8.45
N ASN A 16 -16.17 -6.32 -9.40
CA ASN A 16 -17.37 -7.14 -9.48
C ASN A 16 -17.03 -8.60 -9.75
N ASP A 17 -16.14 -8.84 -10.70
CA ASP A 17 -15.74 -10.20 -11.04
C ASP A 17 -14.94 -10.86 -9.91
N MET A 18 -14.05 -10.12 -9.28
CA MET A 18 -13.23 -10.66 -8.19
C MET A 18 -14.06 -10.90 -6.92
N ARG A 19 -15.01 -10.03 -6.63
CA ARG A 19 -15.89 -10.21 -5.48
C ARG A 19 -16.74 -11.47 -5.57
N GLU A 20 -17.22 -11.78 -6.77
CA GLU A 20 -17.99 -13.00 -6.99
C GLU A 20 -17.14 -14.25 -6.84
N LYS A 21 -15.86 -14.19 -7.26
CA LYS A 21 -14.98 -15.35 -7.26
C LYS A 21 -14.34 -15.63 -5.90
N ILE A 22 -13.96 -14.60 -5.16
CA ILE A 22 -13.15 -14.74 -3.94
C ILE A 22 -13.89 -14.30 -2.68
N GLY A 23 -15.13 -13.83 -2.82
CA GLY A 23 -15.91 -13.32 -1.71
C GLY A 23 -15.44 -11.95 -1.26
N ARG A 24 -16.06 -11.45 -0.19
CA ARG A 24 -15.71 -10.14 0.36
C ARG A 24 -14.46 -10.25 1.19
N SER A 25 -13.40 -9.58 0.75
CA SER A 25 -12.21 -9.46 1.57
C SER A 25 -12.44 -8.46 2.71
N ARG A 26 -12.01 -8.82 3.90
CA ARG A 26 -12.04 -7.94 5.08
C ARG A 26 -10.96 -6.88 4.99
N TYR A 27 -9.89 -7.15 4.26
CA TYR A 27 -8.70 -6.32 4.16
C TYR A 27 -8.48 -5.90 2.71
N PRO A 28 -7.68 -4.83 2.49
CA PRO A 28 -7.39 -4.37 1.14
C PRO A 28 -6.83 -5.47 0.25
N LEU A 29 -7.31 -5.51 -0.99
CA LEU A 29 -6.87 -6.50 -1.97
C LEU A 29 -5.49 -6.20 -2.54
N LEU A 30 -5.14 -4.93 -2.66
CA LEU A 30 -3.91 -4.51 -3.31
C LEU A 30 -3.10 -3.62 -2.37
N LYS A 31 -1.83 -3.96 -2.21
CA LYS A 31 -0.85 -3.15 -1.48
C LYS A 31 0.21 -2.66 -2.45
N MET A 32 0.53 -1.38 -2.39
CA MET A 32 1.52 -0.77 -3.29
C MET A 32 2.47 0.13 -2.51
N VAL A 33 3.75 0.07 -2.86
CA VAL A 33 4.77 1.01 -2.41
C VAL A 33 5.47 1.58 -3.65
N ALA A 34 5.48 2.90 -3.77
CA ALA A 34 6.12 3.58 -4.89
C ALA A 34 7.15 4.59 -4.39
N GLU A 35 8.19 4.81 -5.18
CA GLU A 35 9.19 5.86 -4.91
C GLU A 35 8.87 7.07 -5.79
N GLN A 36 8.70 8.24 -5.15
CA GLN A 36 8.14 9.41 -5.81
C GLN A 36 9.10 10.05 -6.82
N THR A 37 10.38 10.09 -6.52
CA THR A 37 11.37 10.75 -7.38
C THR A 37 11.61 10.02 -8.69
N THR A 38 11.74 8.69 -8.61
CA THR A 38 11.99 7.85 -9.79
C THR A 38 10.73 7.44 -10.51
N GLY A 39 9.58 7.52 -9.84
CA GLY A 39 8.31 7.04 -10.40
C GLY A 39 8.18 5.52 -10.44
N LEU A 40 9.03 4.80 -9.70
CA LEU A 40 9.04 3.33 -9.73
C LEU A 40 8.09 2.75 -8.69
N ILE A 41 7.40 1.69 -9.08
CA ILE A 41 6.66 0.84 -8.14
C ILE A 41 7.64 -0.17 -7.58
N LEU A 42 7.92 -0.07 -6.29
CA LEU A 42 8.91 -0.91 -5.60
C LEU A 42 8.32 -2.20 -5.06
N TYR A 43 7.02 -2.21 -4.80
CA TYR A 43 6.32 -3.35 -4.23
C TYR A 43 4.85 -3.29 -4.65
N MET A 44 4.32 -4.43 -5.04
CA MET A 44 2.90 -4.58 -5.33
C MET A 44 2.50 -6.01 -5.01
N GLN A 45 1.47 -6.16 -4.18
CA GLN A 45 0.93 -7.47 -3.86
C GLN A 45 -0.59 -7.45 -3.94
N LEU A 46 -1.13 -8.39 -4.67
CA LEU A 46 -2.55 -8.64 -4.77
C LEU A 46 -2.89 -9.85 -3.90
N ASP A 47 -3.74 -9.64 -2.90
CA ASP A 47 -4.25 -10.72 -2.07
C ASP A 47 -5.57 -11.20 -2.66
N ASP A 48 -5.64 -12.49 -2.98
CA ASP A 48 -6.81 -13.11 -3.62
C ASP A 48 -7.75 -13.78 -2.62
N LYS A 49 -7.38 -13.80 -1.33
CA LYS A 49 -8.15 -14.44 -0.28
C LYS A 49 -8.05 -13.67 1.03
N ILE A 50 -8.99 -13.94 1.93
CA ILE A 50 -8.88 -13.51 3.31
C ILE A 50 -7.83 -14.40 3.99
N LYS A 51 -6.59 -13.91 4.06
CA LYS A 51 -5.48 -14.62 4.70
C LYS A 51 -5.42 -14.39 6.20
N TYR A 52 -5.97 -13.28 6.64
CA TYR A 52 -5.73 -12.77 7.98
C TYR A 52 -7.04 -12.74 8.76
N SER A 53 -7.01 -13.34 9.94
CA SER A 53 -8.16 -13.32 10.84
C SER A 53 -8.26 -12.02 11.64
N LYS A 54 -7.13 -11.31 11.78
CA LYS A 54 -7.03 -10.09 12.59
C LYS A 54 -6.28 -9.00 11.85
N GLU A 55 -6.70 -7.75 12.07
CA GLU A 55 -6.02 -6.58 11.53
C GLU A 55 -4.54 -6.55 11.90
N ALA A 56 -4.21 -6.88 13.16
CA ALA A 56 -2.83 -6.88 13.62
C ALA A 56 -1.94 -7.83 12.82
N GLU A 57 -2.45 -8.99 12.41
CA GLU A 57 -1.72 -9.94 11.58
C GLU A 57 -1.46 -9.37 10.18
N TYR A 58 -2.46 -8.72 9.60
CA TYR A 58 -2.36 -8.09 8.30
C TYR A 58 -1.29 -6.99 8.30
N VAL A 59 -1.38 -6.08 9.27
CA VAL A 59 -0.44 -4.97 9.41
C VAL A 59 0.98 -5.48 9.66
N LYS A 60 1.14 -6.44 10.56
CA LYS A 60 2.44 -7.04 10.87
C LYS A 60 3.08 -7.65 9.64
N SER A 61 2.31 -8.39 8.84
CA SER A 61 2.80 -9.01 7.62
C SER A 61 3.31 -7.95 6.63
N PHE A 62 2.56 -6.86 6.45
CA PHE A 62 2.98 -5.78 5.59
C PHE A 62 4.25 -5.09 6.11
N LEU A 63 4.32 -4.82 7.42
CA LEU A 63 5.49 -4.15 8.00
C LEU A 63 6.76 -4.98 7.85
N LEU A 64 6.68 -6.30 7.95
CA LEU A 64 7.82 -7.19 7.70
C LEU A 64 8.29 -7.08 6.24
N GLU A 65 7.37 -7.05 5.29
CA GLU A 65 7.71 -6.84 3.88
C GLU A 65 8.34 -5.47 3.66
N LEU A 66 7.81 -4.44 4.31
CA LEU A 66 8.35 -3.09 4.22
C LEU A 66 9.78 -3.03 4.78
N VAL A 67 10.03 -3.65 5.93
CA VAL A 67 11.39 -3.71 6.50
C VAL A 67 12.36 -4.35 5.51
N ASN A 68 11.98 -5.46 4.88
CA ASN A 68 12.82 -6.11 3.89
C ASN A 68 13.09 -5.21 2.70
N LEU A 69 12.09 -4.48 2.24
CA LEU A 69 12.27 -3.51 1.15
C LEU A 69 13.23 -2.40 1.56
N LEU A 70 13.07 -1.84 2.76
CA LEU A 70 13.93 -0.74 3.24
C LEU A 70 15.38 -1.17 3.45
N LYS A 71 15.64 -2.45 3.72
CA LYS A 71 17.02 -2.97 3.78
C LYS A 71 17.73 -2.81 2.43
N ASP A 72 17.00 -2.91 1.34
CA ASP A 72 17.55 -2.80 0.00
C ASP A 72 17.66 -1.36 -0.49
N ILE A 73 16.69 -0.52 -0.16
CA ILE A 73 16.61 0.84 -0.73
C ILE A 73 17.02 1.95 0.25
N GLY A 74 17.15 1.64 1.53
CA GLY A 74 17.44 2.63 2.56
C GLY A 74 16.18 3.20 3.21
N ILE A 75 16.36 4.01 4.25
CA ILE A 75 15.26 4.59 5.01
C ILE A 75 14.79 5.87 4.30
N PRO A 76 13.50 5.99 3.97
CA PRO A 76 12.97 7.21 3.36
C PRO A 76 12.93 8.35 4.37
N GLN A 77 13.00 9.57 3.89
CA GLN A 77 12.80 10.76 4.71
C GLN A 77 11.32 10.94 5.05
N LYS A 78 10.44 10.53 4.14
CA LYS A 78 9.01 10.75 4.24
C LYS A 78 8.24 9.58 3.62
N ILE A 79 7.13 9.23 4.25
CA ILE A 79 6.15 8.30 3.71
C ILE A 79 4.80 9.03 3.62
N LEU A 80 4.17 8.94 2.46
CA LEU A 80 2.85 9.50 2.21
C LEU A 80 1.82 8.37 2.15
N VAL A 81 0.70 8.55 2.83
CA VAL A 81 -0.44 7.64 2.80
C VAL A 81 -1.70 8.45 2.48
N ARG A 82 -2.75 7.78 2.01
CA ARG A 82 -3.95 8.47 1.55
C ARG A 82 -4.94 8.78 2.66
N ASP A 83 -5.03 7.93 3.68
CA ASP A 83 -6.10 7.99 4.67
C ASP A 83 -5.61 7.76 6.09
N GLU A 84 -6.51 8.02 7.05
CA GLU A 84 -6.20 7.89 8.48
C GLU A 84 -5.97 6.45 8.91
N GLU A 85 -6.62 5.48 8.31
CA GLU A 85 -6.43 4.09 8.63
C GLU A 85 -5.02 3.64 8.28
N SER A 86 -4.56 3.95 7.07
CA SER A 86 -3.18 3.66 6.65
C SER A 86 -2.17 4.39 7.53
N TYR A 87 -2.47 5.63 7.89
CA TYR A 87 -1.63 6.40 8.80
C TYR A 87 -1.48 5.69 10.15
N SER A 88 -2.59 5.24 10.73
CA SER A 88 -2.56 4.56 12.02
C SER A 88 -1.74 3.27 11.98
N TRP A 89 -1.78 2.55 10.86
CA TRP A 89 -1.03 1.30 10.70
C TRP A 89 0.48 1.51 10.62
N LEU A 90 0.92 2.67 10.14
CA LEU A 90 2.34 2.95 9.92
C LEU A 90 2.95 3.87 10.99
N LEU A 91 2.14 4.44 11.85
CA LEU A 91 2.61 5.47 12.77
C LEU A 91 3.71 4.99 13.71
N GLU A 92 3.51 3.87 14.41
CA GLU A 92 4.52 3.35 15.32
C GLU A 92 5.81 2.99 14.60
N PHE A 93 5.68 2.39 13.43
CA PHE A 93 6.82 2.02 12.61
C PHE A 93 7.66 3.24 12.23
N CYS A 94 7.00 4.31 11.77
CA CYS A 94 7.69 5.54 11.39
C CYS A 94 8.30 6.28 12.59
N GLN A 95 7.72 6.12 13.78
CA GLN A 95 8.28 6.71 15.01
C GLN A 95 9.61 6.05 15.42
N LEU A 96 9.81 4.79 15.05
CA LEU A 96 11.05 4.08 15.32
C LEU A 96 12.17 4.42 14.34
N LEU A 97 11.85 5.13 13.26
CA LEU A 97 12.79 5.50 12.21
C LEU A 97 12.88 7.03 12.12
N PRO A 98 13.99 7.58 11.59
CA PRO A 98 14.05 9.01 11.28
C PRO A 98 13.25 9.30 10.01
N CYS A 99 11.95 9.04 10.03
CA CYS A 99 11.06 9.10 8.88
C CYS A 99 9.77 9.83 9.28
N SER A 100 9.35 10.82 8.49
CA SER A 100 8.07 11.47 8.71
C SER A 100 6.96 10.74 7.97
N LEU A 101 5.76 10.77 8.54
CA LEU A 101 4.56 10.15 7.97
C LEU A 101 3.50 11.22 7.80
N GLU A 102 2.95 11.34 6.60
CA GLU A 102 1.95 12.35 6.28
C GLU A 102 0.79 11.77 5.49
N ILE A 103 -0.41 12.31 5.70
CA ILE A 103 -1.58 12.00 4.90
C ILE A 103 -1.61 12.95 3.70
N SER A 104 -1.78 12.39 2.50
CA SER A 104 -1.90 13.17 1.27
C SER A 104 -3.01 12.59 0.41
N GLU A 105 -3.94 13.44 -0.02
CA GLU A 105 -5.00 13.02 -0.94
C GLU A 105 -4.46 12.59 -2.29
N LYS A 106 -3.27 13.10 -2.66
CA LYS A 106 -2.63 12.80 -3.93
C LYS A 106 -1.39 11.96 -3.71
N LEU A 107 -1.36 10.80 -4.35
CA LEU A 107 -0.18 9.93 -4.44
C LEU A 107 0.14 9.81 -5.93
N PRO A 108 0.89 10.78 -6.50
CA PRO A 108 0.97 10.93 -7.96
C PRO A 108 1.50 9.70 -8.70
N VAL A 109 2.48 8.99 -8.15
CA VAL A 109 3.02 7.79 -8.81
C VAL A 109 1.99 6.66 -8.78
N ILE A 110 1.41 6.40 -7.63
CA ILE A 110 0.40 5.36 -7.47
C ILE A 110 -0.84 5.70 -8.32
N ASP A 111 -1.29 6.95 -8.27
CA ASP A 111 -2.47 7.39 -9.04
C ASP A 111 -2.26 7.21 -10.53
N MET A 112 -1.10 7.60 -11.05
CA MET A 112 -0.78 7.42 -12.46
C MET A 112 -0.71 5.94 -12.83
N THR A 113 -0.08 5.13 -12.00
CA THR A 113 0.06 3.69 -12.24
C THR A 113 -1.29 2.99 -12.24
N THR A 114 -2.14 3.27 -11.25
CA THR A 114 -3.46 2.65 -11.17
C THR A 114 -4.36 3.10 -12.31
N ASN A 115 -4.32 4.37 -12.70
CA ASN A 115 -5.08 4.87 -13.83
C ASN A 115 -4.66 4.20 -15.14
N ASN A 116 -3.36 4.07 -15.36
CA ASN A 116 -2.85 3.41 -16.56
C ASN A 116 -3.16 1.92 -16.58
N PHE A 117 -2.99 1.25 -15.44
CA PHE A 117 -3.21 -0.18 -15.33
C PHE A 117 -4.68 -0.55 -15.54
N PHE A 118 -5.60 0.20 -14.93
CA PHE A 118 -7.01 -0.12 -14.95
C PHE A 118 -7.78 0.53 -16.11
N SER A 119 -7.23 1.54 -16.77
CA SER A 119 -7.88 2.17 -17.91
C SER A 119 -7.93 1.26 -19.15
N ASP A 120 -7.00 0.30 -19.25
CA ASP A 120 -6.93 -0.65 -20.36
C ASP A 120 -7.83 -1.87 -20.16
N LEU A 121 -8.48 -1.97 -19.01
CA LEU A 121 -9.42 -3.03 -18.72
C LEU A 121 -10.84 -2.61 -19.07
#